data_b6fdcf2e1208974aa22665dc549f7640
#
_entry.id   b6fdcf2e1208974aa22665dc549f7640
#
_cell.length_a   1.000
_cell.length_b   1.000
_cell.length_c   1.000
_cell.angle_alpha   90.00
_cell.angle_beta   90.00
_cell.angle_gamma   90.00
#
_symmetry.space_group_name_H-M   'P 1'
#
loop_
_entity.id
_entity.type
_entity.pdbx_description
1 polymer ?
#
loop_
_entity_poly.entity_id
_entity_poly.type
_entity_poly.pdbx_seq_one_letter_code
_entity_poly.pdbx_strand_id
1 'polypeptide(L)'
;MLSVREIGIYTIMFILIFSREPKAQVQQLDIEGMWELALDHNLDIKNAGLEIDRSENMKRSSWDPGMTQFIWEYGQINSDLNDSKYVIEQSLGSPFEMSATRKYYRSETDLWEINESRIVRNVKKTLRQHYYSWIFENQRLEIVEKGLELFSRASEYSALQYQTGESNLLSRALIDSKWQELNIKADRIQVNKRTLINQINVIVNSEDRVEPVQDSLGRLVIVLPDNAESISIDSLPEVAMEKQRAIVARSFHGLTKSKISPYFSAGYFNQQLLQESGFQGFLVGVGFPLWFFPQKSRIQATSINMSIAENRYAYEKFQTINEYENLRMRLEQLNENLRFYEEQRLENARLIEENANLLYESGEIGYLEFVQNLTTALEIQEDYLTLVNEYNQLVIEMFYYMDI
;
A
#
# COMPACT_ATOMS: atom_id res chain seq x y z
N MET A 1 12.45 1.28 -60.18
CA MET A 1 12.29 2.72 -59.88
C MET A 1 10.82 2.97 -59.59
N LEU A 2 10.44 2.96 -58.36
CA LEU A 2 9.08 3.34 -57.90
C LEU A 2 8.93 4.85 -58.03
N SER A 3 7.84 5.31 -58.62
CA SER A 3 7.64 6.73 -58.88
C SER A 3 7.40 7.49 -57.56
N VAL A 4 7.83 8.74 -57.49
CA VAL A 4 7.68 9.65 -56.32
C VAL A 4 6.23 9.74 -55.86
N ARG A 5 5.26 9.41 -56.71
CA ARG A 5 3.83 9.41 -56.43
C ARG A 5 3.38 8.22 -55.58
N GLU A 6 4.02 7.06 -55.72
CA GLU A 6 3.70 5.85 -54.94
C GLU A 6 4.31 5.93 -53.54
N ILE A 7 5.49 6.54 -53.37
CA ILE A 7 6.11 6.77 -52.07
C ILE A 7 5.24 7.70 -51.18
N GLY A 8 4.61 8.73 -51.80
CA GLY A 8 3.72 9.67 -51.11
C GLY A 8 2.46 8.99 -50.56
N ILE A 9 1.89 8.01 -51.30
CA ILE A 9 0.68 7.29 -50.92
C ILE A 9 0.95 6.33 -49.76
N TYR A 10 2.09 5.64 -49.77
CA TYR A 10 2.46 4.74 -48.65
C TYR A 10 2.84 5.52 -47.39
N THR A 11 3.44 6.70 -47.48
CA THR A 11 3.77 7.55 -46.33
C THR A 11 2.49 8.14 -45.71
N ILE A 12 1.51 8.55 -46.51
CA ILE A 12 0.21 9.05 -46.01
C ILE A 12 -0.61 7.91 -45.41
N MET A 13 -0.59 6.70 -45.97
CA MET A 13 -1.28 5.54 -45.44
C MET A 13 -0.62 5.03 -44.12
N PHE A 14 0.70 5.16 -43.99
CA PHE A 14 1.40 4.80 -42.73
C PHE A 14 1.15 5.82 -41.59
N ILE A 15 1.00 7.12 -41.91
CA ILE A 15 0.68 8.17 -40.97
C ILE A 15 -0.79 8.07 -40.48
N LEU A 16 -1.71 7.61 -41.35
CA LEU A 16 -3.13 7.42 -40.99
C LEU A 16 -3.38 6.18 -40.10
N ILE A 17 -2.47 5.23 -40.06
CA ILE A 17 -2.58 4.04 -39.18
C ILE A 17 -2.07 4.37 -37.75
N PHE A 18 -1.18 5.37 -37.59
CA PHE A 18 -0.62 5.75 -36.28
C PHE A 18 -1.37 6.87 -35.55
N SER A 19 -2.42 7.46 -36.13
CA SER A 19 -3.16 8.58 -35.53
C SER A 19 -4.49 8.16 -34.88
N ARG A 20 -4.69 6.89 -34.54
CA ARG A 20 -5.65 6.51 -33.53
C ARG A 20 -4.96 6.60 -32.17
N GLU A 21 -5.01 7.78 -31.54
CA GLU A 21 -4.87 7.83 -30.08
C GLU A 21 -5.90 6.83 -29.53
N PRO A 22 -5.50 5.82 -28.78
CA PRO A 22 -6.45 5.00 -28.08
C PRO A 22 -7.20 5.95 -27.13
N LYS A 23 -8.46 6.25 -27.45
CA LYS A 23 -9.34 6.86 -26.44
C LYS A 23 -9.35 5.86 -25.30
N ALA A 24 -8.71 6.19 -24.19
CA ALA A 24 -8.78 5.41 -22.98
C ALA A 24 -10.27 5.11 -22.74
N GLN A 25 -10.64 3.86 -22.87
CA GLN A 25 -12.01 3.42 -22.66
C GLN A 25 -12.27 3.46 -21.16
N VAL A 26 -13.31 4.19 -20.73
CA VAL A 26 -13.70 4.18 -19.32
C VAL A 26 -14.38 2.85 -19.07
N GLN A 27 -13.79 2.05 -18.21
CA GLN A 27 -14.32 0.76 -17.78
C GLN A 27 -14.97 0.93 -16.39
N GLN A 28 -16.25 0.61 -16.29
CA GLN A 28 -16.95 0.57 -15.01
C GLN A 28 -16.75 -0.82 -14.37
N LEU A 29 -16.21 -0.83 -13.16
CA LEU A 29 -15.89 -2.07 -12.43
C LEU A 29 -16.41 -1.99 -10.99
N ASP A 30 -16.78 -3.15 -10.47
CA ASP A 30 -16.98 -3.35 -9.05
C ASP A 30 -15.64 -3.46 -8.30
N ILE A 31 -15.69 -3.57 -7.00
CA ILE A 31 -14.48 -3.62 -6.15
C ILE A 31 -13.64 -4.86 -6.44
N GLU A 32 -14.24 -6.01 -6.75
CA GLU A 32 -13.51 -7.24 -7.03
C GLU A 32 -12.82 -7.17 -8.40
N GLY A 33 -13.49 -6.65 -9.43
CA GLY A 33 -12.86 -6.41 -10.74
C GLY A 33 -11.71 -5.41 -10.69
N MET A 34 -11.83 -4.34 -9.89
CA MET A 34 -10.72 -3.41 -9.65
C MET A 34 -9.57 -4.06 -8.89
N TRP A 35 -9.88 -4.94 -7.95
CA TRP A 35 -8.87 -5.67 -7.19
C TRP A 35 -8.07 -6.64 -8.07
N GLU A 36 -8.73 -7.39 -8.96
CA GLU A 36 -8.05 -8.27 -9.92
C GLU A 36 -7.07 -7.50 -10.80
N LEU A 37 -7.50 -6.33 -11.33
CA LEU A 37 -6.60 -5.47 -12.10
C LEU A 37 -5.43 -4.93 -11.25
N ALA A 38 -5.69 -4.55 -10.00
CA ALA A 38 -4.64 -4.06 -9.11
C ALA A 38 -3.61 -5.16 -8.80
N LEU A 39 -4.03 -6.40 -8.61
CA LEU A 39 -3.10 -7.53 -8.42
C LEU A 39 -2.14 -7.69 -9.60
N ASP A 40 -2.63 -7.51 -10.83
CA ASP A 40 -1.83 -7.71 -12.03
C ASP A 40 -0.95 -6.50 -12.39
N HIS A 41 -1.36 -5.28 -12.05
CA HIS A 41 -0.74 -4.08 -12.58
C HIS A 41 -0.10 -3.18 -11.52
N ASN A 42 -0.46 -3.31 -10.23
CA ASN A 42 0.07 -2.46 -9.18
C ASN A 42 1.58 -2.60 -9.04
N LEU A 43 2.29 -1.47 -9.08
CA LEU A 43 3.75 -1.46 -9.07
C LEU A 43 4.35 -1.81 -7.70
N ASP A 44 3.65 -1.52 -6.60
CA ASP A 44 4.14 -1.87 -5.27
C ASP A 44 4.12 -3.39 -5.06
N ILE A 45 3.07 -4.07 -5.56
CA ILE A 45 2.99 -5.54 -5.55
C ILE A 45 4.08 -6.15 -6.43
N LYS A 46 4.28 -5.64 -7.65
CA LYS A 46 5.36 -6.09 -8.54
C LYS A 46 6.73 -5.88 -7.93
N ASN A 47 6.98 -4.73 -7.32
CA ASN A 47 8.24 -4.43 -6.66
C ASN A 47 8.50 -5.37 -5.48
N ALA A 48 7.46 -5.73 -4.71
CA ALA A 48 7.58 -6.68 -3.62
C ALA A 48 8.06 -8.06 -4.11
N GLY A 49 7.50 -8.56 -5.22
CA GLY A 49 7.98 -9.80 -5.85
C GLY A 49 9.43 -9.71 -6.33
N LEU A 50 9.84 -8.58 -6.94
CA LEU A 50 11.24 -8.35 -7.35
C LEU A 50 12.22 -8.33 -6.16
N GLU A 51 11.80 -7.85 -4.99
CA GLU A 51 12.63 -7.87 -3.78
C GLU A 51 12.84 -9.31 -3.26
N ILE A 52 11.83 -10.18 -3.39
CA ILE A 52 11.96 -11.62 -3.10
C ILE A 52 12.99 -12.24 -4.05
N ASP A 53 12.85 -12.02 -5.36
CA ASP A 53 13.78 -12.51 -6.38
C ASP A 53 15.22 -12.01 -6.12
N ARG A 54 15.37 -10.75 -5.74
CA ARG A 54 16.66 -10.17 -5.36
C ARG A 54 17.26 -10.89 -4.16
N SER A 55 16.47 -11.11 -3.12
CA SER A 55 16.91 -11.78 -1.89
C SER A 55 17.28 -13.25 -2.15
N GLU A 56 16.51 -13.96 -3.00
CA GLU A 56 16.82 -15.31 -3.44
C GLU A 56 18.16 -15.40 -4.19
N ASN A 57 18.45 -14.45 -5.08
CA ASN A 57 19.73 -14.39 -5.79
C ASN A 57 20.87 -14.11 -4.81
N MET A 58 20.68 -13.25 -3.81
CA MET A 58 21.65 -13.04 -2.75
C MET A 58 21.88 -14.31 -1.91
N LYS A 59 20.84 -15.10 -1.64
CA LYS A 59 20.96 -16.39 -0.97
C LYS A 59 21.81 -17.39 -1.79
N ARG A 60 21.66 -17.39 -3.11
CA ARG A 60 22.50 -18.22 -4.02
C ARG A 60 23.94 -17.75 -4.03
N SER A 61 24.22 -16.45 -3.92
CA SER A 61 25.56 -15.89 -3.84
C SER A 61 26.29 -16.20 -2.52
N SER A 62 25.63 -16.83 -1.55
CA SER A 62 26.27 -17.21 -0.28
C SER A 62 27.41 -18.23 -0.41
N TRP A 63 27.46 -18.94 -1.54
CA TRP A 63 28.59 -19.76 -1.93
C TRP A 63 29.56 -18.89 -2.76
N ASP A 64 30.48 -18.22 -2.08
CA ASP A 64 31.53 -17.42 -2.68
C ASP A 64 32.88 -17.89 -2.17
N PRO A 65 33.59 -18.75 -2.93
CA PRO A 65 34.92 -19.27 -2.50
C PRO A 65 36.03 -18.21 -2.57
N GLY A 66 35.71 -16.99 -3.08
CA GLY A 66 36.68 -15.92 -3.25
C GLY A 66 37.47 -16.02 -4.53
N MET A 67 38.53 -15.18 -4.65
CA MET A 67 39.29 -15.06 -5.88
C MET A 67 40.33 -16.18 -6.05
N THR A 68 40.51 -16.60 -7.30
CA THR A 68 41.67 -17.37 -7.74
C THR A 68 42.83 -16.39 -7.97
N GLN A 69 43.94 -16.61 -7.36
CA GLN A 69 45.14 -15.79 -7.54
C GLN A 69 46.14 -16.56 -8.41
N PHE A 70 46.69 -15.85 -9.42
CA PHE A 70 47.83 -16.31 -10.18
C PHE A 70 49.03 -15.41 -9.85
N ILE A 71 50.06 -16.00 -9.28
CA ILE A 71 51.27 -15.30 -8.86
C ILE A 71 52.43 -15.83 -9.72
N TRP A 72 53.17 -14.92 -10.33
CA TRP A 72 54.41 -15.23 -10.99
C TRP A 72 55.55 -14.46 -10.30
N GLU A 73 56.48 -15.22 -9.79
CA GLU A 73 57.69 -14.72 -9.18
C GLU A 73 58.87 -15.01 -10.13
N TYR A 74 59.75 -14.02 -10.35
CA TYR A 74 60.94 -14.14 -11.20
C TYR A 74 62.09 -13.40 -10.54
N GLY A 75 63.26 -14.03 -10.49
CA GLY A 75 64.48 -13.47 -9.94
C GLY A 75 65.25 -14.49 -9.08
N GLN A 76 66.15 -14.03 -8.22
CA GLN A 76 66.85 -14.84 -7.26
C GLN A 76 65.96 -15.23 -6.09
N ILE A 77 65.09 -16.25 -6.29
CA ILE A 77 64.07 -16.65 -5.32
C ILE A 77 64.63 -17.62 -4.29
N ASN A 78 65.27 -18.69 -4.77
CA ASN A 78 65.78 -19.77 -3.91
C ASN A 78 67.24 -20.12 -4.22
N SER A 79 67.92 -19.43 -5.13
CA SER A 79 69.31 -19.63 -5.53
C SER A 79 69.92 -18.31 -5.96
N ASP A 80 71.29 -18.31 -6.20
CA ASP A 80 72.02 -17.17 -6.74
C ASP A 80 71.75 -16.93 -8.23
N LEU A 81 70.99 -17.80 -8.89
CA LEU A 81 70.55 -17.68 -10.28
C LEU A 81 69.12 -17.20 -10.31
N ASN A 82 68.74 -16.66 -11.49
CA ASN A 82 67.33 -16.26 -11.69
C ASN A 82 66.47 -17.51 -11.89
N ASP A 83 65.54 -17.69 -10.96
CA ASP A 83 64.52 -18.74 -10.96
C ASP A 83 63.16 -18.15 -11.35
N SER A 84 62.26 -19.01 -11.77
CA SER A 84 60.85 -18.65 -11.99
C SER A 84 59.93 -19.56 -11.18
N LYS A 85 58.84 -18.98 -10.64
CA LYS A 85 57.84 -19.73 -9.90
C LYS A 85 56.43 -19.25 -10.28
N TYR A 86 55.59 -20.18 -10.58
CA TYR A 86 54.18 -19.94 -10.85
C TYR A 86 53.35 -20.56 -9.73
N VAL A 87 52.44 -19.77 -9.16
CA VAL A 87 51.51 -20.24 -8.13
C VAL A 87 50.08 -19.94 -8.60
N ILE A 88 49.22 -20.92 -8.55
CA ILE A 88 47.75 -20.73 -8.68
C ILE A 88 47.20 -21.10 -7.30
N GLU A 89 46.57 -20.13 -6.68
CA GLU A 89 45.93 -20.32 -5.36
C GLU A 89 44.45 -19.96 -5.44
N GLN A 90 43.60 -20.85 -4.96
CA GLN A 90 42.16 -20.66 -4.83
C GLN A 90 41.80 -20.50 -3.35
N SER A 91 41.19 -19.37 -3.02
CA SER A 91 40.54 -19.25 -1.71
C SER A 91 39.29 -20.13 -1.70
N LEU A 92 39.18 -20.99 -0.69
CA LEU A 92 37.98 -21.81 -0.45
C LEU A 92 37.01 -21.16 0.52
N GLY A 93 37.40 -20.00 1.11
CA GLY A 93 36.63 -19.28 2.08
C GLY A 93 36.47 -20.03 3.42
N SER A 94 35.49 -19.60 4.19
CA SER A 94 35.11 -20.28 5.44
C SER A 94 33.77 -21.00 5.26
N PRO A 95 33.69 -22.32 5.34
CA PRO A 95 32.42 -23.06 5.28
C PRO A 95 31.44 -22.62 6.38
N PHE A 96 31.93 -22.19 7.53
CA PHE A 96 31.13 -21.68 8.64
C PHE A 96 30.49 -20.31 8.29
N GLU A 97 31.26 -19.41 7.67
CA GLU A 97 30.77 -18.11 7.22
C GLU A 97 29.78 -18.28 6.07
N MET A 98 30.04 -19.12 5.07
CA MET A 98 29.13 -19.42 3.97
C MET A 98 27.80 -19.96 4.48
N SER A 99 27.83 -20.91 5.46
CA SER A 99 26.62 -21.44 6.08
C SER A 99 25.83 -20.36 6.82
N ALA A 100 26.51 -19.50 7.59
CA ALA A 100 25.87 -18.39 8.30
C ALA A 100 25.33 -17.34 7.37
N THR A 101 26.03 -17.01 6.27
CA THR A 101 25.59 -16.10 5.21
C THR A 101 24.31 -16.63 4.55
N ARG A 102 24.28 -17.92 4.23
CA ARG A 102 23.10 -18.55 3.65
C ARG A 102 21.90 -18.50 4.61
N LYS A 103 22.12 -18.73 5.90
CA LYS A 103 21.08 -18.63 6.93
C LYS A 103 20.55 -17.21 7.06
N TYR A 104 21.44 -16.22 7.01
CA TYR A 104 21.07 -14.80 7.04
C TYR A 104 20.19 -14.43 5.83
N TYR A 105 20.64 -14.70 4.61
CA TYR A 105 19.85 -14.39 3.41
C TYR A 105 18.55 -15.19 3.32
N ARG A 106 18.50 -16.42 3.84
CA ARG A 106 17.25 -17.14 3.97
C ARG A 106 16.26 -16.40 4.86
N SER A 107 16.72 -15.92 6.02
CA SER A 107 15.83 -15.16 6.92
C SER A 107 15.42 -13.79 6.34
N GLU A 108 16.22 -13.20 5.44
CA GLU A 108 15.83 -12.01 4.66
C GLU A 108 14.80 -12.35 3.59
N THR A 109 14.92 -13.47 2.88
CA THR A 109 13.91 -13.92 1.93
C THR A 109 12.56 -14.10 2.64
N ASP A 110 12.53 -14.82 3.76
CA ASP A 110 11.33 -14.99 4.58
C ASP A 110 10.73 -13.64 5.02
N LEU A 111 11.56 -12.61 5.28
CA LEU A 111 11.09 -11.25 5.60
C LEU A 111 10.42 -10.57 4.41
N TRP A 112 10.98 -10.73 3.21
CA TRP A 112 10.40 -10.14 1.99
C TRP A 112 9.09 -10.80 1.59
N GLU A 113 8.93 -12.12 1.79
CA GLU A 113 7.67 -12.84 1.58
C GLU A 113 6.55 -12.30 2.51
N ILE A 114 6.88 -12.08 3.79
CA ILE A 114 5.93 -11.45 4.74
C ILE A 114 5.61 -10.01 4.31
N ASN A 115 6.61 -9.25 3.86
CA ASN A 115 6.41 -7.88 3.40
C ASN A 115 5.53 -7.81 2.13
N GLU A 116 5.67 -8.75 1.19
CA GLU A 116 4.79 -8.85 0.04
C GLU A 116 3.33 -9.05 0.47
N SER A 117 3.07 -10.01 1.36
CA SER A 117 1.73 -10.23 1.92
C SER A 117 1.16 -8.96 2.57
N ARG A 118 2.00 -8.22 3.32
CA ARG A 118 1.62 -6.93 3.93
C ARG A 118 1.25 -5.88 2.87
N ILE A 119 2.05 -5.77 1.80
CA ILE A 119 1.80 -4.83 0.71
C ILE A 119 0.50 -5.17 0.00
N VAL A 120 0.27 -6.43 -0.34
CA VAL A 120 -0.97 -6.92 -0.98
C VAL A 120 -2.19 -6.56 -0.15
N ARG A 121 -2.18 -6.85 1.17
CA ARG A 121 -3.28 -6.51 2.08
C ARG A 121 -3.48 -5.00 2.18
N ASN A 122 -2.41 -4.21 2.24
CA ASN A 122 -2.51 -2.76 2.33
C ASN A 122 -3.07 -2.12 1.05
N VAL A 123 -2.66 -2.61 -0.12
CA VAL A 123 -3.22 -2.18 -1.42
C VAL A 123 -4.71 -2.51 -1.48
N LYS A 124 -5.12 -3.73 -1.08
CA LYS A 124 -6.54 -4.14 -1.03
C LYS A 124 -7.35 -3.24 -0.09
N LYS A 125 -6.84 -2.98 1.12
CA LYS A 125 -7.46 -2.08 2.09
C LYS A 125 -7.66 -0.69 1.50
N THR A 126 -6.59 -0.08 0.97
CA THR A 126 -6.64 1.29 0.44
C THR A 126 -7.58 1.40 -0.76
N LEU A 127 -7.59 0.39 -1.65
CA LEU A 127 -8.53 0.35 -2.77
C LEU A 127 -9.98 0.30 -2.29
N ARG A 128 -10.29 -0.57 -1.31
CA ARG A 128 -11.63 -0.65 -0.70
C ARG A 128 -12.03 0.68 -0.04
N GLN A 129 -11.13 1.32 0.68
CA GLN A 129 -11.39 2.61 1.32
C GLN A 129 -11.77 3.69 0.31
N HIS A 130 -11.04 3.81 -0.80
CA HIS A 130 -11.35 4.78 -1.85
C HIS A 130 -12.64 4.44 -2.60
N TYR A 131 -12.88 3.15 -2.87
CA TYR A 131 -14.09 2.68 -3.54
C TYR A 131 -15.35 3.03 -2.72
N TYR A 132 -15.39 2.66 -1.43
CA TYR A 132 -16.54 2.96 -0.57
C TYR A 132 -16.68 4.45 -0.26
N SER A 133 -15.58 5.20 -0.18
CA SER A 133 -15.63 6.67 -0.09
C SER A 133 -16.22 7.30 -1.35
N TRP A 134 -15.97 6.74 -2.52
CA TRP A 134 -16.59 7.23 -3.76
C TRP A 134 -18.09 6.97 -3.79
N ILE A 135 -18.55 5.78 -3.38
CA ILE A 135 -19.98 5.46 -3.26
C ILE A 135 -20.66 6.42 -2.26
N PHE A 136 -20.00 6.68 -1.12
CA PHE A 136 -20.48 7.66 -0.14
C PHE A 136 -20.67 9.05 -0.74
N GLU A 137 -19.66 9.58 -1.42
CA GLU A 137 -19.76 10.90 -2.05
C GLU A 137 -20.80 10.91 -3.18
N ASN A 138 -21.01 9.79 -3.87
CA ASN A 138 -22.07 9.68 -4.88
C ASN A 138 -23.46 9.81 -4.27
N GLN A 139 -23.77 9.08 -3.21
CA GLN A 139 -25.07 9.19 -2.54
C GLN A 139 -25.27 10.52 -1.82
N ARG A 140 -24.20 11.08 -1.28
CA ARG A 140 -24.23 12.42 -0.70
C ARG A 140 -24.58 13.48 -1.74
N LEU A 141 -24.05 13.32 -2.98
CA LEU A 141 -24.44 14.19 -4.09
C LEU A 141 -25.94 14.09 -4.39
N GLU A 142 -26.51 12.89 -4.40
CA GLU A 142 -27.95 12.68 -4.63
C GLU A 142 -28.80 13.42 -3.59
N ILE A 143 -28.42 13.41 -2.31
CA ILE A 143 -29.13 14.18 -1.26
C ILE A 143 -29.01 15.68 -1.50
N VAL A 144 -27.82 16.17 -1.86
CA VAL A 144 -27.61 17.60 -2.14
C VAL A 144 -28.36 18.05 -3.39
N GLU A 145 -28.38 17.25 -4.45
CA GLU A 145 -29.12 17.54 -5.68
C GLU A 145 -30.65 17.59 -5.44
N LYS A 146 -31.17 16.66 -4.61
CA LYS A 146 -32.55 16.72 -4.15
C LYS A 146 -32.82 18.00 -3.37
N GLY A 147 -31.94 18.40 -2.47
CA GLY A 147 -32.05 19.69 -1.78
C GLY A 147 -32.03 20.87 -2.74
N LEU A 148 -31.14 20.86 -3.75
CA LEU A 148 -31.08 21.90 -4.78
C LEU A 148 -32.38 22.04 -5.56
N GLU A 149 -33.02 20.93 -5.92
CA GLU A 149 -34.31 20.94 -6.60
C GLU A 149 -35.39 21.59 -5.72
N LEU A 150 -35.47 21.22 -4.45
CA LEU A 150 -36.47 21.77 -3.51
C LEU A 150 -36.25 23.27 -3.25
N PHE A 151 -34.99 23.69 -3.03
CA PHE A 151 -34.69 25.12 -2.84
C PHE A 151 -34.80 25.94 -4.11
N SER A 152 -34.60 25.38 -5.30
CA SER A 152 -34.87 26.04 -6.58
C SER A 152 -36.36 26.39 -6.73
N ARG A 153 -37.24 25.43 -6.47
CA ARG A 153 -38.70 25.66 -6.49
C ARG A 153 -39.12 26.71 -5.45
N ALA A 154 -38.56 26.63 -4.24
CA ALA A 154 -38.83 27.61 -3.19
C ALA A 154 -38.32 29.01 -3.54
N SER A 155 -37.21 29.16 -4.25
CA SER A 155 -36.69 30.44 -4.75
C SER A 155 -37.61 31.05 -5.81
N GLU A 156 -38.09 30.25 -6.76
CA GLU A 156 -39.06 30.70 -7.78
C GLU A 156 -40.36 31.19 -7.14
N TYR A 157 -40.89 30.43 -6.18
CA TYR A 157 -42.13 30.81 -5.46
C TYR A 157 -41.92 32.07 -4.61
N SER A 158 -40.81 32.19 -3.87
CA SER A 158 -40.47 33.38 -3.09
C SER A 158 -40.25 34.62 -3.95
N ALA A 159 -39.72 34.46 -5.17
CA ALA A 159 -39.57 35.55 -6.12
C ALA A 159 -40.94 36.08 -6.59
N LEU A 160 -41.91 35.20 -6.82
CA LEU A 160 -43.29 35.57 -7.17
C LEU A 160 -43.98 36.28 -6.03
N GLN A 161 -43.91 35.75 -4.81
CA GLN A 161 -44.49 36.39 -3.62
C GLN A 161 -43.87 37.78 -3.33
N TYR A 162 -42.60 37.98 -3.59
CA TYR A 162 -41.97 39.28 -3.48
C TYR A 162 -42.50 40.28 -4.52
N GLN A 163 -42.75 39.85 -5.76
CA GLN A 163 -43.33 40.68 -6.81
C GLN A 163 -44.77 41.07 -6.51
N THR A 164 -45.57 40.20 -5.89
CA THR A 164 -46.96 40.46 -5.48
C THR A 164 -47.08 41.23 -4.18
N GLY A 165 -45.96 41.46 -3.46
CA GLY A 165 -45.91 42.16 -2.16
C GLY A 165 -46.31 41.28 -0.98
N GLU A 166 -46.44 39.98 -1.16
CA GLU A 166 -46.79 39.00 -0.12
C GLU A 166 -45.60 38.55 0.71
N SER A 167 -44.35 38.77 0.24
CA SER A 167 -43.13 38.43 0.91
C SER A 167 -42.13 39.61 0.93
N ASN A 168 -41.12 39.54 1.79
CA ASN A 168 -40.09 40.57 1.92
C ASN A 168 -38.76 40.13 1.28
N LEU A 169 -37.88 41.12 1.04
CA LEU A 169 -36.57 40.91 0.42
C LEU A 169 -35.70 39.95 1.23
N LEU A 170 -35.81 39.93 2.58
CA LEU A 170 -35.01 39.05 3.46
C LEU A 170 -35.36 37.58 3.23
N SER A 171 -36.64 37.26 3.08
CA SER A 171 -37.12 35.92 2.79
C SER A 171 -36.50 35.35 1.53
N ARG A 172 -36.54 36.13 0.45
CA ARG A 172 -35.96 35.77 -0.84
C ARG A 172 -34.45 35.59 -0.71
N ALA A 173 -33.75 36.53 -0.07
CA ALA A 173 -32.30 36.48 0.07
C ALA A 173 -31.80 35.22 0.87
N LEU A 174 -32.58 34.79 1.85
CA LEU A 174 -32.21 33.57 2.65
C LEU A 174 -32.39 32.29 1.84
N ILE A 175 -33.47 32.16 1.05
CA ILE A 175 -33.68 31.01 0.16
C ILE A 175 -32.58 30.97 -0.92
N ASP A 176 -32.30 32.07 -1.59
CA ASP A 176 -31.28 32.18 -2.61
C ASP A 176 -29.90 31.88 -2.06
N SER A 177 -29.59 32.34 -0.84
CA SER A 177 -28.32 32.05 -0.16
C SER A 177 -28.17 30.55 0.12
N LYS A 178 -29.22 29.86 0.57
CA LYS A 178 -29.18 28.42 0.84
C LYS A 178 -29.04 27.61 -0.43
N TRP A 179 -29.71 27.99 -1.49
CA TRP A 179 -29.55 27.38 -2.80
C TRP A 179 -28.13 27.53 -3.33
N GLN A 180 -27.49 28.71 -3.18
CA GLN A 180 -26.10 28.92 -3.56
C GLN A 180 -25.12 28.08 -2.70
N GLU A 181 -25.37 27.96 -1.39
CA GLU A 181 -24.60 27.11 -0.49
C GLU A 181 -24.60 25.65 -0.94
N LEU A 182 -25.79 25.13 -1.31
CA LEU A 182 -25.92 23.75 -1.80
C LEU A 182 -25.23 23.54 -3.16
N ASN A 183 -25.26 24.53 -4.07
CA ASN A 183 -24.49 24.45 -5.31
C ASN A 183 -22.98 24.31 -5.06
N ILE A 184 -22.43 25.17 -4.18
CA ILE A 184 -21.01 25.08 -3.78
C ILE A 184 -20.70 23.71 -3.16
N LYS A 185 -21.64 23.17 -2.38
CA LYS A 185 -21.49 21.84 -1.77
C LYS A 185 -21.48 20.73 -2.82
N ALA A 186 -22.37 20.79 -3.81
CA ALA A 186 -22.41 19.85 -4.92
C ALA A 186 -21.12 19.87 -5.74
N ASP A 187 -20.62 21.07 -6.09
CA ASP A 187 -19.34 21.22 -6.81
C ASP A 187 -18.17 20.60 -6.02
N ARG A 188 -18.11 20.81 -4.70
CA ARG A 188 -17.09 20.21 -3.84
C ARG A 188 -17.16 18.68 -3.85
N ILE A 189 -18.35 18.12 -3.74
CA ILE A 189 -18.56 16.66 -3.80
C ILE A 189 -18.09 16.10 -5.15
N GLN A 190 -18.40 16.78 -6.26
CA GLN A 190 -17.93 16.34 -7.57
C GLN A 190 -16.41 16.36 -7.70
N VAL A 191 -15.74 17.36 -7.11
CA VAL A 191 -14.26 17.40 -7.06
C VAL A 191 -13.73 16.24 -6.24
N ASN A 192 -14.32 15.95 -5.07
CA ASN A 192 -13.94 14.80 -4.24
C ASN A 192 -14.09 13.48 -5.00
N LYS A 193 -15.20 13.25 -5.69
CA LYS A 193 -15.43 12.06 -6.52
C LYS A 193 -14.35 11.89 -7.59
N ARG A 194 -14.00 12.96 -8.31
CA ARG A 194 -12.91 12.92 -9.31
C ARG A 194 -11.56 12.60 -8.69
N THR A 195 -11.28 13.15 -7.50
CA THR A 195 -10.05 12.87 -6.76
C THR A 195 -9.96 11.39 -6.37
N LEU A 196 -11.05 10.81 -5.86
CA LEU A 196 -11.12 9.40 -5.50
C LEU A 196 -10.94 8.49 -6.72
N ILE A 197 -11.55 8.81 -7.86
CA ILE A 197 -11.33 8.09 -9.13
C ILE A 197 -9.84 8.12 -9.51
N ASN A 198 -9.17 9.26 -9.41
CA ASN A 198 -7.75 9.36 -9.71
C ASN A 198 -6.91 8.50 -8.75
N GLN A 199 -7.23 8.49 -7.46
CA GLN A 199 -6.55 7.66 -6.46
C GLN A 199 -6.74 6.16 -6.75
N ILE A 200 -7.96 5.73 -7.10
CA ILE A 200 -8.25 4.36 -7.52
C ILE A 200 -7.41 4.01 -8.76
N ASN A 201 -7.37 4.87 -9.78
CA ASN A 201 -6.61 4.61 -11.00
C ASN A 201 -5.10 4.50 -10.75
N VAL A 202 -4.55 5.25 -9.79
CA VAL A 202 -3.15 5.10 -9.35
C VAL A 202 -2.90 3.72 -8.74
N ILE A 203 -3.83 3.22 -7.93
CA ILE A 203 -3.72 1.90 -7.29
C ILE A 203 -3.85 0.79 -8.31
N VAL A 204 -4.85 0.86 -9.18
CA VAL A 204 -5.13 -0.14 -10.22
C VAL A 204 -4.04 -0.16 -11.28
N ASN A 205 -3.49 1.02 -11.62
CA ASN A 205 -2.41 1.21 -12.61
C ASN A 205 -2.67 0.50 -13.95
N SER A 206 -3.93 0.55 -14.42
CA SER A 206 -4.36 0.01 -15.71
C SER A 206 -4.12 1.02 -16.84
N GLU A 207 -3.97 0.54 -18.09
CA GLU A 207 -3.91 1.39 -19.29
C GLU A 207 -5.24 2.11 -19.53
N ASP A 208 -6.36 1.42 -19.29
CA ASP A 208 -7.70 1.98 -19.38
C ASP A 208 -8.09 2.65 -18.06
N ARG A 209 -8.82 3.76 -18.16
CA ARG A 209 -9.37 4.44 -16.99
C ARG A 209 -10.50 3.62 -16.39
N VAL A 210 -10.42 3.34 -15.10
CA VAL A 210 -11.48 2.65 -14.36
C VAL A 210 -12.29 3.62 -13.51
N GLU A 211 -13.60 3.37 -13.43
CA GLU A 211 -14.52 4.09 -12.55
C GLU A 211 -15.38 3.07 -11.78
N PRO A 212 -15.74 3.36 -10.50
CA PRO A 212 -16.62 2.49 -9.74
C PRO A 212 -18.01 2.37 -10.40
N VAL A 213 -18.56 1.17 -10.35
CA VAL A 213 -19.99 0.98 -10.65
C VAL A 213 -20.80 1.75 -9.62
N GLN A 214 -21.84 2.46 -10.09
CA GLN A 214 -22.74 3.19 -9.23
C GLN A 214 -23.58 2.19 -8.42
N ASP A 215 -23.32 2.13 -7.11
CA ASP A 215 -24.01 1.23 -6.18
C ASP A 215 -24.53 2.02 -4.98
N SER A 216 -25.42 1.41 -4.20
CA SER A 216 -25.91 2.00 -2.96
C SER A 216 -24.95 1.74 -1.81
N LEU A 217 -24.71 2.75 -0.95
CA LEU A 217 -23.89 2.61 0.25
C LEU A 217 -24.64 1.76 1.30
N GLY A 218 -24.43 0.47 1.24
CA GLY A 218 -24.87 -0.45 2.30
C GLY A 218 -23.83 -0.56 3.42
N ARG A 219 -24.27 -1.05 4.58
CA ARG A 219 -23.37 -1.43 5.67
C ARG A 219 -22.63 -2.71 5.30
N LEU A 220 -21.30 -2.70 5.41
CA LEU A 220 -20.49 -3.91 5.26
C LEU A 220 -20.79 -4.88 6.40
N VAL A 221 -20.94 -6.15 6.07
CA VAL A 221 -21.18 -7.20 7.06
C VAL A 221 -19.85 -7.71 7.59
N ILE A 222 -19.70 -7.70 8.91
CA ILE A 222 -18.54 -8.27 9.59
C ILE A 222 -19.01 -9.11 10.78
N VAL A 223 -18.36 -10.27 10.97
CA VAL A 223 -18.52 -11.11 12.15
C VAL A 223 -17.24 -10.99 12.96
N LEU A 224 -17.31 -10.27 14.07
CA LEU A 224 -16.17 -10.08 14.94
C LEU A 224 -15.94 -11.32 15.82
N PRO A 225 -14.67 -11.72 16.01
CA PRO A 225 -14.33 -12.67 17.06
C PRO A 225 -14.63 -12.09 18.44
N ASP A 226 -15.04 -12.93 19.38
CA ASP A 226 -15.47 -12.51 20.72
C ASP A 226 -14.37 -11.80 21.52
N ASN A 227 -13.11 -12.08 21.23
CA ASN A 227 -11.95 -11.43 21.88
C ASN A 227 -10.72 -11.40 20.94
N ALA A 228 -9.80 -10.49 21.23
CA ALA A 228 -8.53 -10.36 20.48
C ALA A 228 -7.64 -11.62 20.55
N GLU A 229 -7.81 -12.46 21.58
CA GLU A 229 -7.06 -13.71 21.74
C GLU A 229 -7.43 -14.77 20.70
N SER A 230 -8.63 -14.67 20.10
CA SER A 230 -9.07 -15.56 19.01
C SER A 230 -8.44 -15.22 17.66
N ILE A 231 -7.80 -14.04 17.55
CA ILE A 231 -7.00 -13.66 16.38
C ILE A 231 -5.57 -14.10 16.62
N SER A 232 -4.99 -14.78 15.65
CA SER A 232 -3.57 -15.13 15.69
C SER A 232 -2.71 -13.86 15.49
N ILE A 233 -2.53 -13.07 16.55
CA ILE A 233 -1.81 -11.78 16.51
C ILE A 233 -0.40 -11.92 15.90
N ASP A 234 0.28 -13.02 16.17
CA ASP A 234 1.61 -13.30 15.61
C ASP A 234 1.60 -13.54 14.09
N SER A 235 0.43 -13.77 13.47
CA SER A 235 0.27 -13.91 12.01
C SER A 235 -0.14 -12.62 11.32
N LEU A 236 -0.45 -11.57 12.07
CA LEU A 236 -0.74 -10.26 11.49
C LEU A 236 0.51 -9.69 10.81
N PRO A 237 0.40 -9.12 9.61
CA PRO A 237 1.57 -8.76 8.80
C PRO A 237 2.58 -7.87 9.52
N GLU A 238 2.15 -6.88 10.29
CA GLU A 238 3.02 -5.97 11.05
C GLU A 238 3.79 -6.73 12.14
N VAL A 239 3.08 -7.53 12.93
CA VAL A 239 3.67 -8.31 14.03
C VAL A 239 4.58 -9.41 13.49
N ALA A 240 4.14 -10.12 12.43
CA ALA A 240 4.93 -11.14 11.76
C ALA A 240 6.22 -10.55 11.15
N MET A 241 6.14 -9.35 10.60
CA MET A 241 7.28 -8.64 10.04
C MET A 241 8.30 -8.26 11.11
N GLU A 242 7.88 -7.69 12.26
CA GLU A 242 8.79 -7.37 13.35
C GLU A 242 9.38 -8.65 14.01
N LYS A 243 8.59 -9.71 14.11
CA LYS A 243 9.08 -11.04 14.54
C LYS A 243 10.16 -11.56 13.60
N GLN A 244 9.94 -11.48 12.29
CA GLN A 244 10.92 -11.91 11.31
C GLN A 244 12.15 -11.00 11.29
N ARG A 245 12.04 -9.70 11.51
CA ARG A 245 13.16 -8.77 11.70
C ARG A 245 14.04 -9.18 12.89
N ALA A 246 13.44 -9.64 13.98
CA ALA A 246 14.21 -10.18 15.12
C ALA A 246 14.97 -11.47 14.74
N ILE A 247 14.38 -12.33 13.90
CA ILE A 247 15.04 -13.52 13.35
C ILE A 247 16.19 -13.14 12.42
N VAL A 248 16.02 -12.14 11.56
CA VAL A 248 17.07 -11.59 10.69
C VAL A 248 18.22 -11.01 11.53
N ALA A 249 17.92 -10.22 12.55
CA ALA A 249 18.94 -9.67 13.44
C ALA A 249 19.74 -10.77 14.17
N ARG A 250 19.07 -11.83 14.60
CA ARG A 250 19.70 -13.02 15.21
C ARG A 250 20.58 -13.76 14.20
N SER A 251 20.13 -13.92 12.97
CA SER A 251 20.89 -14.55 11.90
C SER A 251 22.12 -13.72 11.52
N PHE A 252 21.97 -12.38 11.47
CA PHE A 252 23.08 -11.46 11.23
C PHE A 252 24.11 -11.46 12.38
N HIS A 253 23.67 -11.57 13.63
CA HIS A 253 24.57 -11.77 14.76
C HIS A 253 25.35 -13.09 14.63
N GLY A 254 24.69 -14.19 14.20
CA GLY A 254 25.33 -15.46 13.90
C GLY A 254 26.38 -15.34 12.78
N LEU A 255 26.07 -14.63 11.70
CA LEU A 255 26.98 -14.33 10.61
C LEU A 255 28.19 -13.50 11.11
N THR A 256 27.96 -12.50 11.97
CA THR A 256 29.03 -11.69 12.53
C THR A 256 29.96 -12.54 13.41
N LYS A 257 29.43 -13.50 14.15
CA LYS A 257 30.23 -14.47 14.91
C LYS A 257 31.06 -15.40 14.02
N SER A 258 30.49 -15.86 12.90
CA SER A 258 31.20 -16.79 12.00
C SER A 258 32.44 -16.18 11.34
N LYS A 259 32.55 -14.84 11.29
CA LYS A 259 33.74 -14.13 10.75
C LYS A 259 35.02 -14.31 11.54
N ILE A 260 34.96 -14.93 12.71
CA ILE A 260 36.18 -15.35 13.45
C ILE A 260 36.61 -16.79 13.12
N SER A 261 35.83 -17.50 12.32
CA SER A 261 36.13 -18.87 11.90
C SER A 261 37.29 -18.90 10.92
N PRO A 262 38.07 -20.02 10.90
CA PRO A 262 39.13 -20.16 9.93
C PRO A 262 38.62 -20.15 8.49
N TYR A 263 39.42 -19.59 7.60
CA TYR A 263 39.23 -19.73 6.15
C TYR A 263 40.35 -20.64 5.58
N PHE A 264 40.02 -21.26 4.45
CA PHE A 264 40.89 -22.26 3.83
C PHE A 264 41.28 -21.79 2.44
N SER A 265 42.49 -22.17 2.00
CA SER A 265 42.92 -22.02 0.62
C SER A 265 43.64 -23.29 0.16
N ALA A 266 43.61 -23.50 -1.15
CA ALA A 266 44.36 -24.58 -1.80
C ALA A 266 45.03 -24.03 -3.06
N GLY A 267 46.24 -24.50 -3.32
CA GLY A 267 46.97 -24.02 -4.47
C GLY A 267 47.92 -25.07 -5.06
N TYR A 268 48.42 -24.76 -6.21
CA TYR A 268 49.45 -25.53 -6.91
C TYR A 268 50.57 -24.58 -7.33
N PHE A 269 51.81 -25.05 -7.18
CA PHE A 269 52.95 -24.30 -7.68
C PHE A 269 53.85 -25.17 -8.58
N ASN A 270 54.48 -24.50 -9.52
CA ASN A 270 55.57 -25.05 -10.34
C ASN A 270 56.70 -24.04 -10.33
N GLN A 271 57.88 -24.50 -10.01
CA GLN A 271 59.04 -23.65 -9.93
C GLN A 271 60.26 -24.26 -10.70
N GLN A 272 61.12 -23.40 -11.13
CA GLN A 272 62.46 -23.70 -11.62
C GLN A 272 63.44 -23.40 -10.49
N LEU A 273 64.41 -24.27 -10.30
CA LEU A 273 65.46 -24.12 -9.29
C LEU A 273 66.81 -24.43 -9.93
N LEU A 274 67.80 -23.54 -9.79
CA LEU A 274 69.15 -23.71 -10.39
C LEU A 274 69.09 -24.02 -11.89
N GLN A 275 68.18 -23.40 -12.64
CA GLN A 275 67.86 -23.61 -14.06
C GLN A 275 67.27 -25.00 -14.40
N GLU A 276 67.05 -25.87 -13.42
CA GLU A 276 66.29 -27.10 -13.58
C GLU A 276 64.82 -26.86 -13.34
N SER A 277 63.97 -27.37 -14.28
CA SER A 277 62.53 -27.22 -14.26
C SER A 277 61.81 -28.47 -13.72
N GLY A 278 60.56 -28.34 -13.29
CA GLY A 278 59.72 -29.48 -12.92
C GLY A 278 59.50 -29.70 -11.41
N PHE A 279 60.00 -28.76 -10.58
CA PHE A 279 59.66 -28.82 -9.14
C PHE A 279 58.23 -28.29 -8.92
N GLN A 280 57.35 -29.19 -8.55
CA GLN A 280 55.90 -28.89 -8.38
C GLN A 280 55.37 -29.40 -7.05
N GLY A 281 54.31 -28.75 -6.57
CA GLY A 281 53.67 -29.16 -5.31
C GLY A 281 52.33 -28.51 -5.08
N PHE A 282 51.70 -28.92 -4.01
CA PHE A 282 50.43 -28.37 -3.56
C PHE A 282 50.63 -27.51 -2.32
N LEU A 283 49.79 -26.45 -2.24
CA LEU A 283 49.71 -25.55 -1.08
C LEU A 283 48.35 -25.77 -0.41
N VAL A 284 48.33 -25.87 0.91
CA VAL A 284 47.12 -25.82 1.71
C VAL A 284 47.30 -24.74 2.75
N GLY A 285 46.45 -23.77 2.73
CA GLY A 285 46.48 -22.64 3.66
C GLY A 285 45.29 -22.66 4.63
N VAL A 286 45.56 -22.31 5.86
CA VAL A 286 44.51 -22.03 6.86
C VAL A 286 44.84 -20.69 7.50
N GLY A 287 43.88 -19.75 7.35
CA GLY A 287 44.01 -18.42 7.91
C GLY A 287 42.93 -18.15 8.97
N PHE A 288 43.30 -17.39 10.00
CA PHE A 288 42.37 -16.94 11.02
C PHE A 288 42.72 -15.54 11.51
N PRO A 289 41.76 -14.71 11.93
CA PRO A 289 42.02 -13.37 12.40
C PRO A 289 42.75 -13.43 13.75
N LEU A 290 43.93 -12.83 13.84
CA LEU A 290 44.70 -12.73 15.10
C LEU A 290 44.21 -11.60 16.01
N TRP A 291 43.61 -10.55 15.42
CA TRP A 291 43.17 -9.36 16.13
C TRP A 291 41.67 -9.46 16.46
N PHE A 292 41.34 -9.95 17.64
CA PHE A 292 39.94 -10.21 18.05
C PHE A 292 39.20 -8.98 18.59
N PHE A 293 39.90 -7.92 18.98
CA PHE A 293 39.27 -6.75 19.60
C PHE A 293 38.22 -6.07 18.72
N PRO A 294 38.45 -5.73 17.43
CA PRO A 294 37.45 -5.13 16.59
C PRO A 294 36.25 -6.06 16.39
N GLN A 295 36.51 -7.36 16.27
CA GLN A 295 35.47 -8.35 16.07
C GLN A 295 34.60 -8.54 17.31
N LYS A 296 35.18 -8.50 18.51
CA LYS A 296 34.40 -8.50 19.75
C LYS A 296 33.43 -7.35 19.84
N SER A 297 33.84 -6.13 19.47
CA SER A 297 33.00 -4.96 19.48
C SER A 297 31.85 -5.08 18.45
N ARG A 298 32.11 -5.61 17.25
CA ARG A 298 31.08 -5.89 16.23
C ARG A 298 30.07 -6.93 16.72
N ILE A 299 30.51 -8.00 17.37
CA ILE A 299 29.65 -9.02 17.96
C ILE A 299 28.75 -8.41 19.05
N GLN A 300 29.33 -7.56 19.93
CA GLN A 300 28.56 -6.86 20.95
C GLN A 300 27.51 -5.91 20.32
N ALA A 301 27.88 -5.14 19.31
CA ALA A 301 26.97 -4.25 18.60
C ALA A 301 25.80 -5.01 17.96
N THR A 302 26.07 -6.14 17.31
CA THR A 302 25.01 -6.97 16.70
C THR A 302 24.14 -7.68 17.76
N SER A 303 24.68 -8.00 18.94
CA SER A 303 23.90 -8.50 20.08
C SER A 303 22.92 -7.43 20.60
N ILE A 304 23.34 -6.17 20.67
CA ILE A 304 22.47 -5.05 21.03
C ILE A 304 21.38 -4.85 19.98
N ASN A 305 21.74 -4.91 18.68
CA ASN A 305 20.76 -4.83 17.59
C ASN A 305 19.69 -5.94 17.66
N MET A 306 20.10 -7.16 18.05
CA MET A 306 19.16 -8.26 18.30
C MET A 306 18.18 -7.92 19.42
N SER A 307 18.67 -7.40 20.55
CA SER A 307 17.80 -6.98 21.66
C SER A 307 16.85 -5.83 21.26
N ILE A 308 17.33 -4.88 20.46
CA ILE A 308 16.48 -3.80 19.90
C ILE A 308 15.35 -4.38 19.04
N ALA A 309 15.67 -5.34 18.17
CA ALA A 309 14.66 -5.98 17.31
C ALA A 309 13.63 -6.79 18.12
N GLU A 310 14.08 -7.49 19.17
CA GLU A 310 13.18 -8.21 20.09
C GLU A 310 12.25 -7.25 20.84
N ASN A 311 12.76 -6.11 21.29
CA ASN A 311 11.92 -5.08 21.92
C ASN A 311 10.91 -4.46 20.96
N ARG A 312 11.29 -4.24 19.68
CA ARG A 312 10.38 -3.76 18.66
C ARG A 312 9.25 -4.75 18.39
N TYR A 313 9.56 -6.03 18.28
CA TYR A 313 8.53 -7.07 18.13
C TYR A 313 7.57 -7.09 19.33
N ALA A 314 8.07 -7.00 20.56
CA ALA A 314 7.21 -6.97 21.75
C ALA A 314 6.34 -5.71 21.78
N TYR A 315 6.88 -4.55 21.41
CA TYR A 315 6.15 -3.30 21.33
C TYR A 315 5.06 -3.35 20.25
N GLU A 316 5.40 -3.80 19.03
CA GLU A 316 4.45 -3.92 17.92
C GLU A 316 3.28 -4.84 18.28
N LYS A 317 3.58 -5.98 18.89
CA LYS A 317 2.55 -6.89 19.36
C LYS A 317 1.59 -6.24 20.36
N PHE A 318 2.13 -5.49 21.33
CA PHE A 318 1.31 -4.77 22.31
C PHE A 318 0.48 -3.66 21.66
N GLN A 319 1.08 -2.88 20.76
CA GLN A 319 0.41 -1.81 20.02
C GLN A 319 -0.75 -2.37 19.19
N THR A 320 -0.51 -3.40 18.41
CA THR A 320 -1.52 -4.04 17.54
C THR A 320 -2.71 -4.58 18.32
N ILE A 321 -2.49 -5.18 19.51
CA ILE A 321 -3.58 -5.62 20.39
C ILE A 321 -4.46 -4.45 20.80
N ASN A 322 -3.84 -3.34 21.23
CA ASN A 322 -4.58 -2.16 21.67
C ASN A 322 -5.30 -1.46 20.52
N GLU A 323 -4.71 -1.40 19.34
CA GLU A 323 -5.35 -0.85 18.15
C GLU A 323 -6.58 -1.66 17.75
N TYR A 324 -6.48 -3.00 17.74
CA TYR A 324 -7.62 -3.86 17.46
C TYR A 324 -8.76 -3.66 18.46
N GLU A 325 -8.48 -3.60 19.78
CA GLU A 325 -9.49 -3.36 20.78
C GLU A 325 -10.14 -1.97 20.66
N ASN A 326 -9.36 -0.95 20.32
CA ASN A 326 -9.89 0.39 20.05
C ASN A 326 -10.81 0.41 18.82
N LEU A 327 -10.43 -0.29 17.75
CA LEU A 327 -11.27 -0.41 16.54
C LEU A 327 -12.59 -1.13 16.88
N ARG A 328 -12.53 -2.19 17.66
CA ARG A 328 -13.71 -2.94 18.11
C ARG A 328 -14.68 -2.05 18.90
N MET A 329 -14.19 -1.33 19.91
CA MET A 329 -15.01 -0.42 20.72
C MET A 329 -15.67 0.68 19.86
N ARG A 330 -14.92 1.27 18.91
CA ARG A 330 -15.46 2.27 17.99
C ARG A 330 -16.54 1.69 17.09
N LEU A 331 -16.34 0.47 16.59
CA LEU A 331 -17.29 -0.21 15.72
C LEU A 331 -18.60 -0.52 16.47
N GLU A 332 -18.51 -0.99 17.71
CA GLU A 332 -19.68 -1.22 18.59
C GLU A 332 -20.47 0.08 18.82
N GLN A 333 -19.78 1.18 19.13
CA GLN A 333 -20.40 2.50 19.30
C GLN A 333 -21.10 2.98 18.03
N LEU A 334 -20.44 2.89 16.88
CA LEU A 334 -21.05 3.28 15.59
C LEU A 334 -22.26 2.42 15.24
N ASN A 335 -22.21 1.13 15.55
CA ASN A 335 -23.34 0.23 15.33
C ASN A 335 -24.57 0.62 16.16
N GLU A 336 -24.39 1.04 17.40
CA GLU A 336 -25.48 1.57 18.25
C GLU A 336 -26.03 2.89 17.69
N ASN A 337 -25.15 3.81 17.27
CA ASN A 337 -25.56 5.07 16.66
C ASN A 337 -26.36 4.84 15.37
N LEU A 338 -25.88 3.97 14.47
CA LEU A 338 -26.57 3.62 13.23
C LEU A 338 -27.95 3.03 13.50
N ARG A 339 -28.09 2.13 14.47
CA ARG A 339 -29.38 1.58 14.86
C ARG A 339 -30.37 2.68 15.30
N PHE A 340 -29.91 3.65 16.11
CA PHE A 340 -30.75 4.79 16.51
C PHE A 340 -31.20 5.65 15.33
N TYR A 341 -30.30 5.88 14.34
CA TYR A 341 -30.69 6.61 13.13
C TYR A 341 -31.69 5.83 12.29
N GLU A 342 -31.49 4.53 12.10
CA GLU A 342 -32.36 3.65 11.30
C GLU A 342 -33.76 3.49 11.93
N GLU A 343 -33.83 3.35 13.25
CA GLU A 343 -35.10 3.11 13.97
C GLU A 343 -35.93 4.41 14.16
N GLN A 344 -35.30 5.58 14.23
CA GLN A 344 -36.01 6.81 14.64
C GLN A 344 -35.72 8.02 13.74
N ARG A 345 -34.43 8.34 13.51
CA ARG A 345 -34.06 9.62 12.92
C ARG A 345 -34.42 9.73 11.44
N LEU A 346 -34.21 8.66 10.66
CA LEU A 346 -34.51 8.66 9.23
C LEU A 346 -36.01 8.79 8.94
N GLU A 347 -36.86 8.14 9.73
CA GLU A 347 -38.32 8.29 9.58
C GLU A 347 -38.75 9.71 9.93
N ASN A 348 -38.18 10.32 10.98
CA ASN A 348 -38.44 11.72 11.30
C ASN A 348 -37.99 12.66 10.17
N ALA A 349 -36.84 12.42 9.57
CA ALA A 349 -36.35 13.23 8.44
C ALA A 349 -37.31 13.14 7.25
N ARG A 350 -37.84 11.95 6.93
CA ARG A 350 -38.84 11.75 5.86
C ARG A 350 -40.12 12.51 6.15
N LEU A 351 -40.63 12.39 7.37
CA LEU A 351 -41.86 13.10 7.79
C LEU A 351 -41.69 14.64 7.75
N ILE A 352 -40.54 15.15 8.19
CA ILE A 352 -40.23 16.58 8.15
C ILE A 352 -40.19 17.06 6.71
N GLU A 353 -39.49 16.35 5.82
CA GLU A 353 -39.34 16.72 4.42
C GLU A 353 -40.68 16.75 3.69
N GLU A 354 -41.50 15.69 3.82
CA GLU A 354 -42.80 15.58 3.17
C GLU A 354 -43.75 16.66 3.66
N ASN A 355 -43.86 16.90 4.95
CA ASN A 355 -44.76 17.87 5.52
C ASN A 355 -44.31 19.32 5.30
N ALA A 356 -43.01 19.61 5.38
CA ALA A 356 -42.49 20.96 5.16
C ALA A 356 -42.86 21.50 3.76
N ASN A 357 -42.74 20.66 2.73
CA ASN A 357 -43.14 21.05 1.36
C ASN A 357 -44.66 21.36 1.26
N LEU A 358 -45.51 20.47 1.78
CA LEU A 358 -46.98 20.62 1.71
C LEU A 358 -47.44 21.88 2.45
N LEU A 359 -46.89 22.08 3.67
CA LEU A 359 -47.29 23.21 4.53
C LEU A 359 -46.76 24.55 4.00
N TYR A 360 -45.63 24.57 3.32
CA TYR A 360 -45.10 25.77 2.68
C TYR A 360 -45.93 26.13 1.42
N GLU A 361 -46.26 25.17 0.56
CA GLU A 361 -47.10 25.38 -0.65
C GLU A 361 -48.51 25.78 -0.29
N SER A 362 -49.08 25.28 0.83
CA SER A 362 -50.41 25.70 1.30
C SER A 362 -50.39 27.06 2.03
N GLY A 363 -49.21 27.62 2.32
CA GLY A 363 -49.04 28.88 3.04
C GLY A 363 -49.25 28.76 4.57
N GLU A 364 -49.26 27.53 5.11
CA GLU A 364 -49.45 27.29 6.54
C GLU A 364 -48.20 27.58 7.36
N ILE A 365 -47.00 27.39 6.75
CA ILE A 365 -45.71 27.76 7.37
C ILE A 365 -45.01 28.85 6.57
N GLY A 366 -44.25 29.68 7.28
CA GLY A 366 -43.43 30.71 6.65
C GLY A 366 -42.12 30.14 6.06
N TYR A 367 -41.49 30.94 5.17
CA TYR A 367 -40.27 30.56 4.48
C TYR A 367 -39.12 30.17 5.46
N LEU A 368 -39.01 30.83 6.61
CA LEU A 368 -37.94 30.54 7.59
C LEU A 368 -38.11 29.17 8.20
N GLU A 369 -39.31 28.83 8.56
CA GLU A 369 -39.68 27.52 9.10
C GLU A 369 -39.48 26.42 8.05
N PHE A 370 -39.88 26.68 6.80
CA PHE A 370 -39.64 25.80 5.67
C PHE A 370 -38.13 25.52 5.47
N VAL A 371 -37.29 26.56 5.37
CA VAL A 371 -35.83 26.42 5.20
C VAL A 371 -35.21 25.64 6.36
N GLN A 372 -35.62 25.95 7.58
CA GLN A 372 -35.12 25.28 8.76
C GLN A 372 -35.49 23.78 8.78
N ASN A 373 -36.75 23.47 8.53
CA ASN A 373 -37.25 22.08 8.52
C ASN A 373 -36.58 21.25 7.42
N LEU A 374 -36.51 21.79 6.20
CA LEU A 374 -35.88 21.09 5.08
C LEU A 374 -34.39 20.91 5.31
N THR A 375 -33.68 21.93 5.81
CA THR A 375 -32.25 21.81 6.14
C THR A 375 -32.04 20.72 7.21
N THR A 376 -32.87 20.68 8.25
CA THR A 376 -32.80 19.64 9.30
C THR A 376 -33.00 18.24 8.73
N ALA A 377 -33.95 18.05 7.82
CA ALA A 377 -34.20 16.75 7.19
C ALA A 377 -32.99 16.29 6.33
N LEU A 378 -32.43 17.19 5.53
CA LEU A 378 -31.25 16.90 4.71
C LEU A 378 -30.00 16.60 5.57
N GLU A 379 -29.78 17.35 6.65
CA GLU A 379 -28.68 17.13 7.59
C GLU A 379 -28.77 15.73 8.25
N ILE A 380 -29.96 15.31 8.67
CA ILE A 380 -30.17 13.97 9.24
C ILE A 380 -29.80 12.87 8.23
N GLN A 381 -30.17 13.04 6.96
CA GLN A 381 -29.84 12.07 5.91
C GLN A 381 -28.33 12.03 5.63
N GLU A 382 -27.66 13.18 5.57
CA GLU A 382 -26.21 13.25 5.39
C GLU A 382 -25.43 12.71 6.57
N ASP A 383 -25.86 13.00 7.80
CA ASP A 383 -25.27 12.47 9.03
C ASP A 383 -25.32 10.94 9.04
N TYR A 384 -26.47 10.37 8.66
CA TYR A 384 -26.61 8.93 8.52
C TYR A 384 -25.62 8.33 7.52
N LEU A 385 -25.52 8.91 6.31
CA LEU A 385 -24.55 8.46 5.31
C LEU A 385 -23.10 8.57 5.83
N THR A 386 -22.81 9.63 6.57
CA THR A 386 -21.49 9.83 7.19
C THR A 386 -21.19 8.71 8.20
N LEU A 387 -22.15 8.37 9.07
CA LEU A 387 -22.01 7.27 10.02
C LEU A 387 -21.84 5.91 9.31
N VAL A 388 -22.58 5.65 8.22
CA VAL A 388 -22.43 4.42 7.42
C VAL A 388 -21.03 4.36 6.80
N ASN A 389 -20.55 5.48 6.25
CA ASN A 389 -19.20 5.52 5.69
C ASN A 389 -18.12 5.30 6.76
N GLU A 390 -18.22 5.97 7.91
CA GLU A 390 -17.29 5.76 9.04
C GLU A 390 -17.29 4.31 9.51
N TYR A 391 -18.46 3.69 9.62
CA TYR A 391 -18.61 2.28 9.95
C TYR A 391 -17.91 1.40 8.91
N ASN A 392 -18.17 1.63 7.61
CA ASN A 392 -17.56 0.86 6.54
C ASN A 392 -16.04 1.02 6.50
N GLN A 393 -15.50 2.22 6.75
CA GLN A 393 -14.05 2.44 6.83
C GLN A 393 -13.42 1.64 7.98
N LEU A 394 -14.07 1.60 9.14
CA LEU A 394 -13.60 0.77 10.27
C LEU A 394 -13.70 -0.74 9.96
N VAL A 395 -14.77 -1.17 9.30
CA VAL A 395 -14.92 -2.58 8.88
C VAL A 395 -13.82 -2.96 7.89
N ILE A 396 -13.48 -2.10 6.92
CA ILE A 396 -12.38 -2.34 5.98
C ILE A 396 -11.04 -2.43 6.72
N GLU A 397 -10.85 -1.62 7.77
CA GLU A 397 -9.67 -1.72 8.61
C GLU A 397 -9.63 -3.03 9.42
N MET A 398 -10.78 -3.49 9.93
CA MET A 398 -10.90 -4.78 10.59
C MET A 398 -10.65 -5.96 9.64
N PHE A 399 -11.07 -5.89 8.38
CA PHE A 399 -10.75 -6.91 7.36
C PHE A 399 -9.24 -7.07 7.16
N TYR A 400 -8.47 -5.99 7.26
CA TYR A 400 -7.03 -6.05 7.20
C TYR A 400 -6.43 -6.93 8.32
N TYR A 401 -6.99 -6.86 9.54
CA TYR A 401 -6.58 -7.71 10.68
C TYR A 401 -7.07 -9.15 10.58
N MET A 402 -8.16 -9.39 9.85
CA MET A 402 -8.80 -10.72 9.74
C MET A 402 -8.41 -11.50 8.49
N ASP A 403 -7.65 -10.89 7.58
CA ASP A 403 -7.25 -11.47 6.28
C ASP A 403 -8.44 -11.80 5.36
N ILE A 404 -9.40 -10.87 5.23
CA ILE A 404 -10.63 -11.01 4.44
C ILE A 404 -10.60 -10.08 3.21
#